data_2cb126a81c29833ae435e826492462ef
#
_entry.id   2cb126a81c29833ae435e826492462ef
#
_cell.length_a   1.000
_cell.length_b   1.000
_cell.length_c   1.000
_cell.angle_alpha   90.00
_cell.angle_beta   90.00
_cell.angle_gamma   90.00
#
_symmetry.space_group_name_H-M   'P 1'
#
loop_
_entity.id
_entity.type
_entity.pdbx_description
1 polymer ?
#
loop_
_entity_poly.entity_id
_entity_poly.type
_entity_poly.pdbx_seq_one_letter_code
_entity_poly.pdbx_strand_id
1 'polypeptide(L)'
;MRQPLADAILAQDKALDVRREAEKYITEEVPTAADAIQGAQDIIAEIVSDDAATRKKLRSFFIKHGEIVSAYVKGKEEADEAKTYEMYKNYSEPVSEIKSHRVLALNRGEKEGFLKVSILCEAEFARRIASAAFLKDGGESSKIVKAAAEDAYDRLIAPSVEREVRAQLFEDASEQAIKMFELNLKPLLMQPPVKNKVTMGWDPAFRTGCKICVVDGTGKVLDKTVVFPTPPQNKKDEAKKVLKALVEKYGVEVISCGNGTASKESEIFIAELIKEIKAETGREVGYVIVNEAGASVYSASALGAEEFPDYDVTARSAVSIARRLQDPLAELIKIDPKSIGVGQYQHDMNEKRLDGALSGVLEDCVNSVGVDLNTASVSLLKYVAGLNSAVAKNIVSYREENGKFTSRKQLLKVPKLGEKAYTQCAGFLRIDCGDNILDNTAVHPESYAKAEKLLSLFAYTKEDVRARRIADLKEKLKSYGMDKAAKETELDKATLTDIVAELMKPGRDIRDALPAPILRKDIMSIEDLKPGMEITGTVRNVVDFGAFIDIGVHQDGLVHISEITDRYIRHPSEVLKVGQVVKVTVKEADIKKNRIALTMKKKNG
;
A
#
# COMPACT_ATOMS: atom_id res chain seq x y z
N MET A 1 -28.57 28.80 -40.12
CA MET A 1 -29.88 29.29 -40.68
C MET A 1 -31.12 28.56 -40.14
N ARG A 2 -30.99 27.42 -39.50
CA ARG A 2 -32.17 26.64 -38.98
C ARG A 2 -32.53 26.89 -37.52
N GLN A 3 -31.73 27.69 -36.76
CA GLN A 3 -32.00 28.00 -35.37
C GLN A 3 -33.38 28.63 -35.12
N PRO A 4 -33.86 29.60 -35.91
CA PRO A 4 -35.19 30.19 -35.68
C PRO A 4 -36.33 29.17 -35.82
N LEU A 5 -36.20 28.17 -36.73
CA LEU A 5 -37.18 27.08 -36.86
C LEU A 5 -37.15 26.18 -35.61
N ALA A 6 -35.95 25.84 -35.12
CA ALA A 6 -35.80 25.06 -33.91
C ALA A 6 -36.42 25.78 -32.71
N ASP A 7 -36.18 27.08 -32.56
CA ASP A 7 -36.76 27.90 -31.49
C ASP A 7 -38.29 27.96 -31.55
N ALA A 8 -38.85 28.12 -32.76
CA ALA A 8 -40.31 28.09 -32.96
C ALA A 8 -40.92 26.71 -32.57
N ILE A 9 -40.25 25.62 -32.97
CA ILE A 9 -40.69 24.26 -32.61
C ILE A 9 -40.54 24.06 -31.08
N LEU A 10 -39.49 24.50 -30.43
CA LEU A 10 -39.28 24.42 -28.99
C LEU A 10 -40.28 25.25 -28.18
N ALA A 11 -40.79 26.36 -28.74
CA ALA A 11 -41.86 27.13 -28.11
C ALA A 11 -43.14 26.30 -27.93
N GLN A 12 -43.38 25.36 -28.83
CA GLN A 12 -44.52 24.39 -28.83
C GLN A 12 -45.87 25.12 -28.83
N ASP A 13 -45.97 26.17 -29.67
CA ASP A 13 -47.26 26.83 -29.86
C ASP A 13 -48.23 25.90 -30.58
N LYS A 14 -49.43 25.70 -30.01
CA LYS A 14 -50.50 24.85 -30.61
C LYS A 14 -51.00 25.36 -31.96
N ALA A 15 -50.86 26.66 -32.26
CA ALA A 15 -51.26 27.28 -33.51
C ALA A 15 -50.20 27.15 -34.61
N LEU A 16 -48.99 26.69 -34.33
CA LEU A 16 -47.89 26.59 -35.25
C LEU A 16 -48.10 25.44 -36.24
N ASP A 17 -48.29 25.75 -37.53
CA ASP A 17 -48.15 24.83 -38.62
C ASP A 17 -46.67 24.65 -38.94
N VAL A 18 -46.06 23.61 -38.39
CA VAL A 18 -44.62 23.37 -38.47
C VAL A 18 -44.16 23.17 -39.90
N ARG A 19 -44.99 22.54 -40.73
CA ARG A 19 -44.64 22.29 -42.13
C ARG A 19 -44.60 23.55 -42.94
N ARG A 20 -45.59 24.41 -42.79
CA ARG A 20 -45.66 25.72 -43.46
C ARG A 20 -44.54 26.66 -42.95
N GLU A 21 -44.20 26.63 -41.68
CA GLU A 21 -43.09 27.36 -41.15
C GLU A 21 -41.74 26.90 -41.73
N ALA A 22 -41.54 25.55 -41.85
CA ALA A 22 -40.34 24.97 -42.42
C ALA A 22 -40.12 25.28 -43.91
N GLU A 23 -41.19 25.52 -44.69
CA GLU A 23 -41.08 25.93 -46.10
C GLU A 23 -40.29 27.21 -46.27
N LYS A 24 -40.25 28.11 -45.27
CA LYS A 24 -39.49 29.37 -45.30
C LYS A 24 -37.96 29.16 -45.25
N TYR A 25 -37.53 27.97 -44.91
CA TYR A 25 -36.11 27.62 -44.72
C TYR A 25 -35.56 26.69 -45.80
N ILE A 26 -36.35 26.48 -46.88
CA ILE A 26 -35.91 25.72 -48.04
C ILE A 26 -34.83 26.55 -48.81
N THR A 27 -33.73 25.89 -49.11
CA THR A 27 -32.59 26.43 -49.86
C THR A 27 -32.03 25.36 -50.78
N GLU A 28 -31.02 25.69 -51.59
CA GLU A 28 -30.34 24.67 -52.43
C GLU A 28 -29.74 23.52 -51.63
N GLU A 29 -29.25 23.81 -50.40
CA GLU A 29 -28.69 22.82 -49.47
C GLU A 29 -29.76 22.10 -48.66
N VAL A 30 -30.97 22.61 -48.59
CA VAL A 30 -32.13 22.08 -47.86
C VAL A 30 -33.34 22.03 -48.76
N PRO A 31 -33.43 21.04 -49.63
CA PRO A 31 -34.36 21.08 -50.74
C PRO A 31 -35.83 20.86 -50.34
N THR A 32 -36.11 20.37 -49.14
CA THR A 32 -37.49 20.09 -48.71
C THR A 32 -37.80 20.63 -47.31
N ALA A 33 -39.08 20.85 -47.00
CA ALA A 33 -39.53 21.19 -45.64
C ALA A 33 -39.18 20.10 -44.63
N ALA A 34 -39.16 18.84 -45.05
CA ALA A 34 -38.76 17.71 -44.23
C ALA A 34 -37.29 17.79 -43.81
N ASP A 35 -36.38 18.17 -44.71
CA ASP A 35 -34.96 18.39 -44.44
C ASP A 35 -34.75 19.58 -43.48
N ALA A 36 -35.60 20.62 -43.62
CA ALA A 36 -35.56 21.76 -42.70
C ALA A 36 -35.99 21.38 -41.27
N ILE A 37 -37.05 20.55 -41.13
CA ILE A 37 -37.53 20.02 -39.85
C ILE A 37 -36.46 19.10 -39.25
N GLN A 38 -35.85 18.22 -40.04
CA GLN A 38 -34.78 17.33 -39.56
C GLN A 38 -33.60 18.14 -39.02
N GLY A 39 -33.17 19.19 -39.73
CA GLY A 39 -32.11 20.05 -39.26
C GLY A 39 -32.48 20.86 -38.01
N ALA A 40 -33.77 21.20 -37.81
CA ALA A 40 -34.24 21.79 -36.58
C ALA A 40 -34.27 20.76 -35.42
N GLN A 41 -34.63 19.49 -35.70
CA GLN A 41 -34.56 18.41 -34.73
C GLN A 41 -33.12 18.15 -34.26
N ASP A 42 -32.13 18.21 -35.14
CA ASP A 42 -30.73 18.06 -34.80
C ASP A 42 -30.27 19.16 -33.81
N ILE A 43 -30.68 20.42 -34.09
CA ILE A 43 -30.41 21.53 -33.16
C ILE A 43 -31.10 21.33 -31.79
N ILE A 44 -32.35 20.87 -31.78
CA ILE A 44 -33.11 20.57 -30.57
C ILE A 44 -32.41 19.44 -29.81
N ALA A 45 -31.94 18.41 -30.51
CA ALA A 45 -31.22 17.30 -29.92
C ALA A 45 -29.91 17.78 -29.23
N GLU A 46 -29.17 18.71 -29.86
CA GLU A 46 -27.98 19.34 -29.24
C GLU A 46 -28.36 20.12 -27.99
N ILE A 47 -29.42 20.95 -28.02
CA ILE A 47 -29.90 21.70 -26.86
C ILE A 47 -30.28 20.76 -25.70
N VAL A 48 -30.97 19.67 -25.99
CA VAL A 48 -31.33 18.65 -24.99
C VAL A 48 -30.09 17.96 -24.44
N SER A 49 -29.13 17.67 -25.32
CA SER A 49 -27.86 17.03 -24.93
C SER A 49 -26.99 17.91 -24.05
N ASP A 50 -27.05 19.22 -24.21
CA ASP A 50 -26.26 20.19 -23.44
C ASP A 50 -26.93 20.58 -22.10
N ASP A 51 -28.20 20.22 -21.88
CA ASP A 51 -28.90 20.56 -20.65
C ASP A 51 -28.29 19.83 -19.43
N ALA A 52 -27.64 20.62 -18.56
CA ALA A 52 -26.95 20.10 -17.38
C ALA A 52 -27.89 19.39 -16.40
N ALA A 53 -29.16 19.82 -16.29
CA ALA A 53 -30.13 19.23 -15.39
C ALA A 53 -30.57 17.84 -15.87
N THR A 54 -30.82 17.70 -17.17
CA THR A 54 -31.16 16.43 -17.82
C THR A 54 -29.99 15.44 -17.74
N ARG A 55 -28.77 15.88 -18.06
CA ARG A 55 -27.55 15.05 -17.91
C ARG A 55 -27.36 14.57 -16.47
N LYS A 56 -27.54 15.44 -15.48
CA LYS A 56 -27.44 15.07 -14.05
C LYS A 56 -28.47 14.00 -13.66
N LYS A 57 -29.72 14.13 -14.12
CA LYS A 57 -30.79 13.15 -13.85
C LYS A 57 -30.45 11.80 -14.50
N LEU A 58 -30.03 11.81 -15.76
CA LEU A 58 -29.67 10.60 -16.48
C LEU A 58 -28.44 9.91 -15.88
N ARG A 59 -27.39 10.65 -15.52
CA ARG A 59 -26.25 10.09 -14.78
C ARG A 59 -26.69 9.41 -13.48
N SER A 60 -27.54 10.06 -12.69
CA SER A 60 -28.09 9.47 -11.47
C SER A 60 -28.93 8.23 -11.74
N PHE A 61 -29.65 8.19 -12.87
CA PHE A 61 -30.43 7.04 -13.31
C PHE A 61 -29.53 5.87 -13.68
N PHE A 62 -28.45 6.10 -14.46
CA PHE A 62 -27.45 5.08 -14.81
C PHE A 62 -26.76 4.51 -13.58
N ILE A 63 -26.40 5.33 -12.59
CA ILE A 63 -25.77 4.86 -11.35
C ILE A 63 -26.73 3.99 -10.53
N LYS A 64 -28.00 4.36 -10.44
CA LYS A 64 -28.98 3.67 -9.57
C LYS A 64 -29.61 2.42 -10.21
N HIS A 65 -29.82 2.46 -11.50
CA HIS A 65 -30.62 1.45 -12.23
C HIS A 65 -29.87 0.80 -13.40
N GLY A 66 -28.64 1.23 -13.68
CA GLY A 66 -27.82 0.63 -14.72
C GLY A 66 -27.22 -0.69 -14.26
N GLU A 67 -27.02 -1.59 -15.22
CA GLU A 67 -26.27 -2.83 -15.06
C GLU A 67 -24.99 -2.75 -15.88
N ILE A 68 -23.84 -2.98 -15.24
CA ILE A 68 -22.59 -3.16 -15.97
C ILE A 68 -22.55 -4.59 -16.49
N VAL A 69 -22.34 -4.72 -17.79
CA VAL A 69 -22.30 -6.01 -18.46
C VAL A 69 -20.99 -6.18 -19.19
N SER A 70 -20.52 -7.43 -19.27
CA SER A 70 -19.36 -7.74 -20.10
C SER A 70 -19.53 -9.08 -20.83
N ALA A 71 -18.88 -9.16 -21.99
CA ALA A 71 -18.79 -10.36 -22.80
C ALA A 71 -17.40 -10.44 -23.45
N TYR A 72 -16.99 -11.64 -23.87
CA TYR A 72 -15.77 -11.77 -24.68
C TYR A 72 -15.88 -11.03 -26.01
N VAL A 73 -14.78 -10.49 -26.46
CA VAL A 73 -14.64 -9.99 -27.82
C VAL A 73 -14.65 -11.20 -28.77
N LYS A 74 -15.51 -11.15 -29.75
CA LYS A 74 -15.72 -12.26 -30.73
C LYS A 74 -14.39 -12.73 -31.33
N GLY A 75 -14.14 -14.04 -31.26
CA GLY A 75 -12.93 -14.68 -31.80
C GLY A 75 -11.70 -14.66 -30.83
N LYS A 76 -11.86 -14.20 -29.60
CA LYS A 76 -10.79 -14.23 -28.58
C LYS A 76 -11.09 -15.19 -27.42
N GLU A 77 -12.18 -15.91 -27.45
CA GLU A 77 -12.67 -16.75 -26.37
C GLU A 77 -11.72 -17.93 -26.06
N GLU A 78 -11.00 -18.43 -27.07
CA GLU A 78 -10.12 -19.60 -26.96
C GLU A 78 -8.67 -19.25 -26.58
N ALA A 79 -8.31 -17.98 -26.50
CA ALA A 79 -6.98 -17.57 -26.10
C ALA A 79 -6.70 -17.96 -24.65
N ASP A 80 -5.48 -18.45 -24.35
CA ASP A 80 -5.11 -18.85 -22.98
C ASP A 80 -5.17 -17.69 -21.99
N GLU A 81 -4.82 -16.49 -22.43
CA GLU A 81 -4.91 -15.26 -21.65
C GLU A 81 -6.37 -14.88 -21.31
N ALA A 82 -7.32 -15.22 -22.19
CA ALA A 82 -8.74 -14.96 -21.96
C ALA A 82 -9.29 -15.74 -20.75
N LYS A 83 -8.68 -16.87 -20.38
CA LYS A 83 -9.05 -17.66 -19.19
C LYS A 83 -8.96 -16.85 -17.90
N THR A 84 -8.09 -15.86 -17.85
CA THR A 84 -7.99 -14.93 -16.70
C THR A 84 -9.29 -14.16 -16.47
N TYR A 85 -10.06 -13.94 -17.54
CA TYR A 85 -11.32 -13.20 -17.54
C TYR A 85 -12.56 -14.09 -17.64
N GLU A 86 -12.43 -15.41 -17.42
CA GLU A 86 -13.54 -16.36 -17.56
C GLU A 86 -14.76 -16.00 -16.71
N MET A 87 -14.55 -15.44 -15.53
CA MET A 87 -15.64 -14.96 -14.66
C MET A 87 -16.45 -13.82 -15.26
N TYR A 88 -15.90 -13.12 -16.25
CA TYR A 88 -16.49 -11.92 -16.86
C TYR A 88 -17.00 -12.15 -18.29
N LYS A 89 -16.98 -13.38 -18.79
CA LYS A 89 -17.41 -13.71 -20.18
C LYS A 89 -18.88 -13.45 -20.46
N ASN A 90 -19.75 -13.59 -19.44
CA ASN A 90 -21.18 -13.31 -19.47
C ASN A 90 -21.56 -12.71 -18.11
N TYR A 91 -21.05 -11.53 -17.85
CA TYR A 91 -21.18 -10.91 -16.55
C TYR A 91 -22.23 -9.80 -16.55
N SER A 92 -23.04 -9.72 -15.51
CA SER A 92 -23.96 -8.62 -15.24
C SER A 92 -24.01 -8.37 -13.74
N GLU A 93 -23.91 -7.08 -13.33
CA GLU A 93 -24.05 -6.65 -11.94
C GLU A 93 -24.59 -5.20 -11.90
N PRO A 94 -25.47 -4.84 -10.93
CA PRO A 94 -25.91 -3.46 -10.78
C PRO A 94 -24.74 -2.50 -10.58
N VAL A 95 -24.75 -1.37 -11.28
CA VAL A 95 -23.72 -0.33 -11.15
C VAL A 95 -23.56 0.13 -9.71
N SER A 96 -24.65 0.21 -8.94
CA SER A 96 -24.66 0.64 -7.53
C SER A 96 -24.02 -0.36 -6.56
N GLU A 97 -23.79 -1.61 -6.96
CA GLU A 97 -23.32 -2.71 -6.10
C GLU A 97 -21.94 -3.22 -6.47
N ILE A 98 -21.46 -2.91 -7.68
CA ILE A 98 -20.20 -3.44 -8.18
C ILE A 98 -19.01 -3.07 -7.29
N LYS A 99 -18.17 -4.05 -7.02
CA LYS A 99 -16.97 -3.88 -6.18
C LYS A 99 -15.78 -3.38 -6.99
N SER A 100 -14.94 -2.56 -6.34
CA SER A 100 -13.77 -1.91 -6.97
C SER A 100 -12.84 -2.85 -7.72
N HIS A 101 -12.52 -4.02 -7.15
CA HIS A 101 -11.66 -5.00 -7.80
C HIS A 101 -12.26 -5.56 -9.11
N ARG A 102 -13.61 -5.65 -9.21
CA ARG A 102 -14.30 -6.08 -10.42
C ARG A 102 -14.27 -4.99 -11.49
N VAL A 103 -14.48 -3.73 -11.08
CA VAL A 103 -14.33 -2.58 -12.01
C VAL A 103 -12.92 -2.56 -12.62
N LEU A 104 -11.89 -2.75 -11.81
CA LEU A 104 -10.50 -2.76 -12.26
C LEU A 104 -10.23 -3.96 -13.20
N ALA A 105 -10.76 -5.15 -12.86
CA ALA A 105 -10.64 -6.34 -13.70
C ALA A 105 -11.32 -6.16 -15.07
N LEU A 106 -12.55 -5.64 -15.08
CA LEU A 106 -13.31 -5.37 -16.31
C LEU A 106 -12.58 -4.37 -17.21
N ASN A 107 -12.09 -3.27 -16.64
CA ASN A 107 -11.34 -2.26 -17.39
C ASN A 107 -10.03 -2.81 -17.96
N ARG A 108 -9.30 -3.64 -17.19
CA ARG A 108 -8.09 -4.32 -17.71
C ARG A 108 -8.43 -5.27 -18.85
N GLY A 109 -9.44 -6.12 -18.69
CA GLY A 109 -9.87 -7.06 -19.73
C GLY A 109 -10.32 -6.37 -21.02
N GLU A 110 -10.94 -5.20 -20.91
CA GLU A 110 -11.29 -4.37 -22.06
C GLU A 110 -10.06 -3.72 -22.71
N LYS A 111 -9.14 -3.16 -21.91
CA LYS A 111 -7.88 -2.56 -22.37
C LYS A 111 -6.98 -3.58 -23.09
N GLU A 112 -6.93 -4.81 -22.61
CA GLU A 112 -6.22 -5.93 -23.23
C GLU A 112 -6.97 -6.52 -24.43
N GLY A 113 -8.21 -6.08 -24.66
CA GLY A 113 -9.04 -6.45 -25.82
C GLY A 113 -9.64 -7.84 -25.73
N PHE A 114 -9.78 -8.40 -24.54
CA PHE A 114 -10.48 -9.67 -24.29
C PHE A 114 -11.97 -9.47 -23.99
N LEU A 115 -12.32 -8.37 -23.32
CA LEU A 115 -13.69 -8.05 -22.93
C LEU A 115 -14.24 -6.86 -23.70
N LYS A 116 -15.56 -6.86 -23.93
CA LYS A 116 -16.35 -5.69 -24.28
C LYS A 116 -17.23 -5.38 -23.08
N VAL A 117 -17.11 -4.18 -22.53
CA VAL A 117 -17.82 -3.74 -21.31
C VAL A 117 -18.76 -2.60 -21.66
N SER A 118 -19.99 -2.64 -21.16
CA SER A 118 -20.98 -1.57 -21.32
C SER A 118 -21.90 -1.45 -20.11
N ILE A 119 -22.62 -0.33 -20.02
CA ILE A 119 -23.67 -0.15 -19.03
C ILE A 119 -25.02 -0.16 -19.75
N LEU A 120 -25.85 -1.12 -19.41
CA LEU A 120 -27.21 -1.21 -19.90
C LEU A 120 -28.17 -0.52 -18.94
N CYS A 121 -29.09 0.27 -19.48
CA CYS A 121 -30.20 0.87 -18.75
C CYS A 121 -31.51 0.67 -19.53
N GLU A 122 -32.65 0.77 -18.83
CA GLU A 122 -33.96 0.77 -19.47
C GLU A 122 -34.13 2.02 -20.33
N ALA A 123 -33.94 1.85 -21.66
CA ALA A 123 -33.90 2.94 -22.64
C ALA A 123 -35.18 3.77 -22.65
N GLU A 124 -36.34 3.11 -22.54
CA GLU A 124 -37.64 3.77 -22.59
C GLU A 124 -37.85 4.77 -21.44
N PHE A 125 -37.41 4.36 -20.22
CA PHE A 125 -37.47 5.24 -19.06
C PHE A 125 -36.45 6.39 -19.17
N ALA A 126 -35.25 6.12 -19.65
CA ALA A 126 -34.23 7.12 -19.87
C ALA A 126 -34.63 8.17 -20.92
N ARG A 127 -35.28 7.73 -22.04
CA ARG A 127 -35.86 8.65 -23.05
C ARG A 127 -36.96 9.55 -22.45
N ARG A 128 -37.78 9.01 -21.54
CA ARG A 128 -38.77 9.84 -20.80
C ARG A 128 -38.09 10.88 -19.91
N ILE A 129 -36.98 10.55 -19.25
CA ILE A 129 -36.22 11.54 -18.47
C ILE A 129 -35.68 12.63 -19.39
N ALA A 130 -35.11 12.26 -20.54
CA ALA A 130 -34.54 13.20 -21.50
C ALA A 130 -35.60 14.16 -22.07
N SER A 131 -36.78 13.65 -22.40
CA SER A 131 -37.85 14.46 -22.98
C SER A 131 -38.63 15.29 -21.97
N ALA A 132 -38.76 14.83 -20.71
CA ALA A 132 -39.67 15.42 -19.71
C ALA A 132 -39.40 16.91 -19.41
N ALA A 133 -38.15 17.37 -19.51
CA ALA A 133 -37.78 18.76 -19.26
C ALA A 133 -38.18 19.72 -20.39
N PHE A 134 -38.37 19.18 -21.60
CA PHE A 134 -38.59 19.97 -22.82
C PHE A 134 -39.99 19.85 -23.36
N LEU A 135 -40.79 18.87 -22.93
CA LEU A 135 -42.15 18.66 -23.42
C LEU A 135 -43.14 19.62 -22.77
N LYS A 136 -43.95 20.24 -23.64
CA LYS A 136 -45.14 21.00 -23.31
C LYS A 136 -46.33 20.38 -24.06
N ASP A 137 -47.56 20.74 -23.70
CA ASP A 137 -48.74 20.32 -24.44
C ASP A 137 -48.97 21.22 -25.67
N GLY A 138 -48.22 20.97 -26.76
CA GLY A 138 -48.10 21.84 -27.93
C GLY A 138 -48.47 21.18 -29.28
N GLY A 139 -49.20 20.09 -29.31
CA GLY A 139 -49.69 19.48 -30.55
C GLY A 139 -48.58 18.82 -31.40
N GLU A 140 -48.45 19.20 -32.68
CA GLU A 140 -47.49 18.62 -33.62
C GLU A 140 -46.04 18.95 -33.22
N SER A 141 -45.78 20.16 -32.78
CA SER A 141 -44.45 20.60 -32.31
C SER A 141 -43.95 19.75 -31.16
N SER A 142 -44.84 19.36 -30.22
CA SER A 142 -44.46 18.48 -29.09
C SER A 142 -44.03 17.09 -29.55
N LYS A 143 -44.59 16.54 -30.59
CA LYS A 143 -44.16 15.25 -31.16
C LYS A 143 -42.75 15.35 -31.74
N ILE A 144 -42.45 16.46 -32.41
CA ILE A 144 -41.14 16.71 -33.00
C ILE A 144 -40.08 16.91 -31.92
N VAL A 145 -40.40 17.71 -30.87
CA VAL A 145 -39.52 17.87 -29.71
C VAL A 145 -39.26 16.56 -28.97
N LYS A 146 -40.31 15.71 -28.84
CA LYS A 146 -40.17 14.40 -28.23
C LYS A 146 -39.23 13.52 -29.05
N ALA A 147 -39.42 13.42 -30.36
CA ALA A 147 -38.55 12.64 -31.22
C ALA A 147 -37.11 13.13 -31.21
N ALA A 148 -36.89 14.47 -31.20
CA ALA A 148 -35.55 15.06 -31.08
C ALA A 148 -34.90 14.76 -29.74
N ALA A 149 -35.64 14.78 -28.62
CA ALA A 149 -35.15 14.44 -27.31
C ALA A 149 -34.80 12.94 -27.16
N GLU A 150 -35.60 12.07 -27.78
CA GLU A 150 -35.31 10.63 -27.85
C GLU A 150 -34.05 10.34 -28.67
N ASP A 151 -33.87 11.00 -29.83
CA ASP A 151 -32.66 10.93 -30.64
C ASP A 151 -31.45 11.50 -29.88
N ALA A 152 -31.62 12.64 -29.19
CA ALA A 152 -30.57 13.20 -28.32
C ALA A 152 -30.09 12.19 -27.30
N TYR A 153 -31.01 11.49 -26.64
CA TYR A 153 -30.64 10.44 -25.67
C TYR A 153 -29.85 9.33 -26.35
N ASP A 154 -30.39 8.73 -27.42
CA ASP A 154 -29.80 7.54 -28.06
C ASP A 154 -28.42 7.84 -28.68
N ARG A 155 -28.29 8.94 -29.38
CA ARG A 155 -27.12 9.27 -30.17
C ARG A 155 -26.06 10.07 -29.41
N LEU A 156 -26.45 10.98 -28.51
CA LEU A 156 -25.54 11.94 -27.87
C LEU A 156 -25.37 11.67 -26.38
N ILE A 157 -26.47 11.50 -25.61
CA ILE A 157 -26.41 11.50 -24.16
C ILE A 157 -26.01 10.13 -23.62
N ALA A 158 -26.67 9.04 -24.04
CA ALA A 158 -26.41 7.73 -23.50
C ALA A 158 -24.95 7.28 -23.64
N PRO A 159 -24.29 7.39 -24.80
CA PRO A 159 -22.88 7.05 -24.93
C PRO A 159 -21.94 7.95 -24.10
N SER A 160 -22.32 9.22 -23.93
CA SER A 160 -21.56 10.17 -23.12
C SER A 160 -21.69 9.89 -21.63
N VAL A 161 -22.92 9.70 -21.14
CA VAL A 161 -23.21 9.39 -19.72
C VAL A 161 -22.62 8.04 -19.31
N GLU A 162 -22.71 7.03 -20.20
CA GLU A 162 -22.05 5.74 -19.97
C GLU A 162 -20.55 5.91 -19.72
N ARG A 163 -19.86 6.64 -20.60
CA ARG A 163 -18.42 6.93 -20.44
C ARG A 163 -18.13 7.69 -19.15
N GLU A 164 -18.95 8.68 -18.78
CA GLU A 164 -18.81 9.44 -17.54
C GLU A 164 -18.98 8.53 -16.32
N VAL A 165 -20.00 7.68 -16.28
CA VAL A 165 -20.26 6.76 -15.16
C VAL A 165 -19.13 5.72 -15.06
N ARG A 166 -18.69 5.15 -16.17
CA ARG A 166 -17.56 4.22 -16.17
C ARG A 166 -16.25 4.87 -15.71
N ALA A 167 -15.98 6.09 -16.14
CA ALA A 167 -14.81 6.85 -15.68
C ALA A 167 -14.86 7.11 -14.17
N GLN A 168 -16.02 7.49 -13.64
CA GLN A 168 -16.22 7.70 -12.21
C GLN A 168 -16.01 6.39 -11.42
N LEU A 169 -16.60 5.28 -11.87
CA LEU A 169 -16.40 3.97 -11.25
C LEU A 169 -14.92 3.57 -11.21
N PHE A 170 -14.19 3.83 -12.30
CA PHE A 170 -12.77 3.52 -12.38
C PHE A 170 -11.92 4.40 -11.45
N GLU A 171 -12.24 5.70 -11.36
CA GLU A 171 -11.57 6.63 -10.45
C GLU A 171 -11.80 6.23 -9.00
N ASP A 172 -13.06 5.97 -8.60
CA ASP A 172 -13.42 5.54 -7.25
C ASP A 172 -12.75 4.20 -6.89
N ALA A 173 -12.74 3.25 -7.82
CA ALA A 173 -12.08 1.95 -7.64
C ALA A 173 -10.56 2.09 -7.50
N SER A 174 -9.95 2.98 -8.27
CA SER A 174 -8.51 3.28 -8.21
C SER A 174 -8.11 3.91 -6.87
N GLU A 175 -8.88 4.90 -6.39
CA GLU A 175 -8.62 5.53 -5.09
C GLU A 175 -8.76 4.53 -3.93
N GLN A 176 -9.76 3.63 -3.97
CA GLN A 176 -9.88 2.57 -2.97
C GLN A 176 -8.70 1.59 -3.00
N ALA A 177 -8.25 1.21 -4.19
CA ALA A 177 -7.10 0.33 -4.33
C ALA A 177 -5.80 1.00 -3.87
N ILE A 178 -5.57 2.29 -4.19
CA ILE A 178 -4.43 3.06 -3.70
C ILE A 178 -4.44 3.10 -2.17
N LYS A 179 -5.59 3.35 -1.56
CA LYS A 179 -5.72 3.32 -0.09
C LYS A 179 -5.38 1.95 0.51
N MET A 180 -5.75 0.86 -0.16
CA MET A 180 -5.35 -0.49 0.27
C MET A 180 -3.84 -0.71 0.14
N PHE A 181 -3.21 -0.13 -0.89
CA PHE A 181 -1.75 -0.21 -1.03
C PHE A 181 -1.03 0.55 0.08
N GLU A 182 -1.51 1.74 0.47
CA GLU A 182 -1.01 2.47 1.63
C GLU A 182 -1.11 1.64 2.91
N LEU A 183 -2.29 1.02 3.14
CA LEU A 183 -2.54 0.16 4.31
C LEU A 183 -1.66 -1.10 4.34
N ASN A 184 -1.30 -1.66 3.19
CA ASN A 184 -0.44 -2.84 3.09
C ASN A 184 1.05 -2.48 3.21
N LEU A 185 1.47 -1.33 2.68
CA LEU A 185 2.87 -0.89 2.70
C LEU A 185 3.32 -0.54 4.12
N LYS A 186 2.52 0.22 4.87
CA LYS A 186 2.89 0.70 6.21
C LYS A 186 3.31 -0.42 7.16
N PRO A 187 2.57 -1.54 7.32
CA PRO A 187 2.98 -2.64 8.19
C PRO A 187 4.26 -3.35 7.74
N LEU A 188 4.53 -3.41 6.44
CA LEU A 188 5.78 -3.99 5.93
C LEU A 188 7.00 -3.16 6.36
N LEU A 189 6.88 -1.83 6.27
CA LEU A 189 7.93 -0.89 6.68
C LEU A 189 8.11 -0.84 8.19
N MET A 190 7.02 -0.99 8.93
CA MET A 190 6.97 -0.87 10.39
C MET A 190 7.19 -2.19 11.12
N GLN A 191 7.63 -3.25 10.45
CA GLN A 191 8.00 -4.49 11.11
C GLN A 191 9.10 -4.27 12.14
N PRO A 192 9.03 -4.94 13.33
CA PRO A 192 10.05 -4.81 14.36
C PRO A 192 11.40 -5.31 13.85
N PRO A 193 12.47 -4.52 14.00
CA PRO A 193 13.81 -4.89 13.59
C PRO A 193 14.42 -5.96 14.51
N VAL A 194 15.22 -6.87 13.95
CA VAL A 194 16.06 -7.81 14.69
C VAL A 194 17.45 -7.22 14.82
N LYS A 195 17.61 -6.29 15.78
CA LYS A 195 18.85 -5.52 15.96
C LYS A 195 20.00 -6.34 16.53
N ASN A 196 21.23 -5.95 16.20
CA ASN A 196 22.47 -6.47 16.78
C ASN A 196 22.71 -7.98 16.63
N LYS A 197 22.10 -8.62 15.64
CA LYS A 197 22.28 -10.06 15.34
C LYS A 197 23.14 -10.25 14.10
N VAL A 198 24.13 -11.17 14.21
CA VAL A 198 24.84 -11.64 13.01
C VAL A 198 23.85 -12.48 12.20
N THR A 199 23.55 -12.01 10.99
CA THR A 199 22.49 -12.55 10.15
C THR A 199 23.05 -13.14 8.87
N MET A 200 22.63 -14.35 8.52
CA MET A 200 22.89 -14.97 7.24
C MET A 200 21.69 -14.72 6.32
N GLY A 201 21.89 -13.95 5.25
CA GLY A 201 20.91 -13.77 4.18
C GLY A 201 20.95 -14.93 3.20
N TRP A 202 19.78 -15.40 2.83
CA TRP A 202 19.59 -16.53 1.93
C TRP A 202 18.63 -16.12 0.79
N ASP A 203 19.15 -15.99 -0.40
CA ASP A 203 18.37 -15.75 -1.62
C ASP A 203 18.17 -17.09 -2.34
N PRO A 204 16.98 -17.72 -2.25
CA PRO A 204 16.72 -19.07 -2.73
C PRO A 204 16.65 -19.11 -4.25
N ALA A 205 17.23 -20.13 -4.87
CA ALA A 205 17.11 -20.38 -6.30
C ALA A 205 17.39 -21.86 -6.63
N PHE A 206 16.82 -22.35 -7.73
CA PHE A 206 17.07 -23.69 -8.22
C PHE A 206 18.38 -23.79 -9.03
N ARG A 207 18.32 -23.36 -10.28
CA ARG A 207 19.39 -23.58 -11.26
C ARG A 207 20.68 -22.82 -10.94
N THR A 208 20.58 -21.58 -10.50
CA THR A 208 21.73 -20.70 -10.28
C THR A 208 22.37 -20.85 -8.90
N GLY A 209 21.84 -21.74 -8.06
CA GLY A 209 22.24 -21.91 -6.66
C GLY A 209 21.72 -20.82 -5.73
N CYS A 210 21.61 -21.16 -4.45
CA CYS A 210 21.23 -20.23 -3.40
C CYS A 210 22.40 -19.29 -3.07
N LYS A 211 22.15 -17.98 -3.08
CA LYS A 211 23.14 -16.96 -2.76
C LYS A 211 23.09 -16.69 -1.26
N ILE A 212 24.23 -16.76 -0.65
CA ILE A 212 24.40 -16.61 0.79
C ILE A 212 25.27 -15.39 1.06
N CYS A 213 24.88 -14.62 2.04
CA CYS A 213 25.63 -13.49 2.56
C CYS A 213 25.59 -13.49 4.08
N VAL A 214 26.69 -13.22 4.75
CA VAL A 214 26.73 -13.02 6.20
C VAL A 214 26.95 -11.55 6.48
N VAL A 215 26.09 -10.95 7.31
CA VAL A 215 26.23 -9.56 7.78
C VAL A 215 26.36 -9.52 9.28
N ASP A 216 27.18 -8.60 9.78
CA ASP A 216 27.28 -8.36 11.22
C ASP A 216 26.03 -7.63 11.78
N GLY A 217 25.98 -7.38 13.08
CA GLY A 217 24.85 -6.72 13.73
C GLY A 217 24.60 -5.27 13.28
N THR A 218 25.52 -4.67 12.52
CA THR A 218 25.38 -3.32 11.93
C THR A 218 24.98 -3.35 10.45
N GLY A 219 24.84 -4.55 9.87
CA GLY A 219 24.54 -4.74 8.45
C GLY A 219 25.76 -4.70 7.53
N LYS A 220 26.99 -4.66 8.08
CA LYS A 220 28.22 -4.76 7.29
C LYS A 220 28.41 -6.19 6.81
N VAL A 221 28.72 -6.37 5.51
CA VAL A 221 28.96 -7.67 4.93
C VAL A 221 30.29 -8.24 5.41
N LEU A 222 30.27 -9.47 5.93
CA LEU A 222 31.42 -10.22 6.41
C LEU A 222 31.91 -11.25 5.39
N ASP A 223 30.96 -11.93 4.73
CA ASP A 223 31.28 -12.99 3.75
C ASP A 223 30.13 -13.20 2.76
N LYS A 224 30.42 -13.80 1.62
CA LYS A 224 29.44 -14.21 0.60
C LYS A 224 29.84 -15.51 -0.07
N THR A 225 28.86 -16.34 -0.45
CA THR A 225 29.08 -17.58 -1.17
C THR A 225 27.82 -18.01 -1.93
N VAL A 226 27.97 -19.03 -2.77
CA VAL A 226 26.84 -19.68 -3.45
C VAL A 226 26.86 -21.16 -3.10
N VAL A 227 25.72 -21.70 -2.75
CA VAL A 227 25.53 -23.12 -2.44
C VAL A 227 24.40 -23.74 -3.26
N PHE A 228 24.44 -25.04 -3.47
CA PHE A 228 23.50 -25.75 -4.35
C PHE A 228 22.72 -26.86 -3.61
N PRO A 229 21.99 -26.57 -2.53
CA PRO A 229 21.26 -27.60 -1.77
C PRO A 229 19.98 -28.07 -2.44
N THR A 230 19.50 -27.32 -3.44
CA THR A 230 18.22 -27.51 -4.13
C THR A 230 18.39 -28.20 -5.49
N PRO A 231 17.33 -28.82 -6.07
CA PRO A 231 17.38 -29.33 -7.44
C PRO A 231 17.81 -28.27 -8.47
N PRO A 232 18.42 -28.65 -9.60
CA PRO A 232 18.76 -30.02 -10.01
C PRO A 232 20.07 -30.54 -9.40
N GLN A 233 20.92 -29.69 -8.82
CA GLN A 233 22.27 -30.10 -8.35
C GLN A 233 22.25 -30.94 -7.08
N ASN A 234 21.36 -30.65 -6.14
CA ASN A 234 21.20 -31.38 -4.85
C ASN A 234 22.48 -31.65 -4.07
N LYS A 235 23.45 -30.72 -4.08
CA LYS A 235 24.73 -30.84 -3.37
C LYS A 235 24.59 -30.52 -1.88
N LYS A 236 23.71 -31.25 -1.17
CA LYS A 236 23.34 -30.96 0.21
C LYS A 236 24.53 -31.03 1.19
N ASP A 237 25.36 -32.08 1.09
CA ASP A 237 26.46 -32.28 2.04
C ASP A 237 27.57 -31.23 1.87
N GLU A 238 27.89 -30.85 0.62
CA GLU A 238 28.81 -29.77 0.32
C GLU A 238 28.29 -28.44 0.86
N ALA A 239 27.01 -28.14 0.64
CA ALA A 239 26.38 -26.95 1.15
C ALA A 239 26.37 -26.91 2.69
N LYS A 240 26.02 -28.00 3.38
CA LYS A 240 26.05 -28.09 4.85
C LYS A 240 27.45 -27.81 5.39
N LYS A 241 28.50 -28.38 4.79
CA LYS A 241 29.90 -28.16 5.21
C LYS A 241 30.28 -26.68 5.13
N VAL A 242 29.97 -26.01 4.02
CA VAL A 242 30.29 -24.59 3.81
C VAL A 242 29.52 -23.72 4.82
N LEU A 243 28.21 -23.97 4.99
CA LEU A 243 27.37 -23.14 5.84
C LEU A 243 27.66 -23.32 7.32
N LYS A 244 27.96 -24.56 7.80
CA LYS A 244 28.41 -24.81 9.18
C LYS A 244 29.71 -24.03 9.47
N ALA A 245 30.66 -24.02 8.55
CA ALA A 245 31.90 -23.25 8.69
C ALA A 245 31.64 -21.74 8.78
N LEU A 246 30.70 -21.20 8.01
CA LEU A 246 30.31 -19.78 8.09
C LEU A 246 29.62 -19.47 9.42
N VAL A 247 28.73 -20.33 9.90
CA VAL A 247 28.03 -20.17 11.19
C VAL A 247 29.04 -20.15 12.35
N GLU A 248 30.01 -21.06 12.33
CA GLU A 248 31.04 -21.13 13.35
C GLU A 248 31.98 -19.92 13.30
N LYS A 249 32.50 -19.58 12.11
CA LYS A 249 33.46 -18.51 11.88
C LYS A 249 32.93 -17.14 12.30
N TYR A 250 31.69 -16.82 11.95
CA TYR A 250 31.11 -15.50 12.18
C TYR A 250 30.12 -15.43 13.32
N GLY A 251 29.79 -16.54 13.93
CA GLY A 251 28.84 -16.57 15.02
C GLY A 251 27.41 -16.28 14.60
N VAL A 252 26.99 -16.76 13.44
CA VAL A 252 25.62 -16.51 12.92
C VAL A 252 24.56 -16.96 13.93
N GLU A 253 23.62 -16.07 14.20
CA GLU A 253 22.54 -16.29 15.16
C GLU A 253 21.17 -16.49 14.47
N VAL A 254 20.99 -15.92 13.28
CA VAL A 254 19.73 -15.95 12.55
C VAL A 254 19.97 -16.10 11.05
N ILE A 255 19.12 -16.89 10.39
CA ILE A 255 19.07 -17.03 8.93
C ILE A 255 17.83 -16.31 8.41
N SER A 256 18.01 -15.33 7.53
CA SER A 256 16.95 -14.62 6.83
C SER A 256 16.81 -15.21 5.43
N CYS A 257 15.75 -15.97 5.18
CA CYS A 257 15.50 -16.63 3.91
C CYS A 257 14.40 -15.90 3.12
N GLY A 258 14.67 -15.59 1.85
CA GLY A 258 13.67 -15.02 0.93
C GLY A 258 12.51 -15.99 0.67
N ASN A 259 11.34 -15.44 0.34
CA ASN A 259 10.13 -16.22 0.07
C ASN A 259 9.85 -16.49 -1.42
N GLY A 260 10.84 -16.33 -2.29
CA GLY A 260 10.70 -16.52 -3.73
C GLY A 260 10.82 -17.96 -4.20
N THR A 261 11.28 -18.09 -5.44
CA THR A 261 11.48 -19.40 -6.07
C THR A 261 12.43 -20.26 -5.26
N ALA A 262 12.12 -21.56 -5.05
CA ALA A 262 12.88 -22.52 -4.23
C ALA A 262 12.93 -22.20 -2.71
N SER A 263 12.08 -21.30 -2.20
CA SER A 263 12.06 -20.98 -0.77
C SER A 263 11.64 -22.18 0.09
N LYS A 264 10.70 -22.99 -0.38
CA LYS A 264 10.23 -24.19 0.29
C LYS A 264 11.34 -25.24 0.50
N GLU A 265 12.07 -25.54 -0.58
CA GLU A 265 13.19 -26.47 -0.56
C GLU A 265 14.33 -25.94 0.30
N SER A 266 14.57 -24.63 0.22
CA SER A 266 15.55 -23.95 1.06
C SER A 266 15.16 -23.98 2.53
N GLU A 267 13.89 -23.77 2.87
CA GLU A 267 13.39 -23.82 4.26
C GLU A 267 13.59 -25.21 4.86
N ILE A 268 13.26 -26.29 4.12
CA ILE A 268 13.49 -27.67 4.55
C ILE A 268 14.97 -27.91 4.83
N PHE A 269 15.83 -27.48 3.92
CA PHE A 269 17.27 -27.62 4.07
C PHE A 269 17.82 -26.82 5.27
N ILE A 270 17.36 -25.57 5.47
CA ILE A 270 17.77 -24.74 6.59
C ILE A 270 17.37 -25.38 7.92
N ALA A 271 16.17 -25.94 8.03
CA ALA A 271 15.73 -26.60 9.26
C ALA A 271 16.56 -27.86 9.57
N GLU A 272 16.92 -28.66 8.55
CA GLU A 272 17.85 -29.78 8.72
C GLU A 272 19.21 -29.28 9.20
N LEU A 273 19.75 -28.22 8.56
CA LEU A 273 21.05 -27.64 8.88
C LEU A 273 21.11 -27.13 10.32
N ILE A 274 20.11 -26.39 10.80
CA ILE A 274 20.13 -25.84 12.18
C ILE A 274 19.99 -26.93 13.24
N LYS A 275 19.23 -28.02 12.97
CA LYS A 275 19.18 -29.18 13.85
C LYS A 275 20.55 -29.87 14.01
N GLU A 276 21.27 -30.04 12.89
CA GLU A 276 22.62 -30.59 12.91
C GLU A 276 23.61 -29.69 13.65
N ILE A 277 23.57 -28.36 13.39
CA ILE A 277 24.42 -27.38 14.09
C ILE A 277 24.17 -27.46 15.60
N LYS A 278 22.91 -27.52 16.03
CA LYS A 278 22.57 -27.63 17.45
C LYS A 278 23.08 -28.96 18.07
N ALA A 279 22.95 -30.06 17.34
CA ALA A 279 23.41 -31.36 17.80
C ALA A 279 24.96 -31.43 17.93
N GLU A 280 25.68 -30.84 16.99
CA GLU A 280 27.15 -30.89 16.92
C GLU A 280 27.83 -29.86 17.83
N THR A 281 27.27 -28.65 17.94
CA THR A 281 27.94 -27.50 18.60
C THR A 281 27.21 -26.98 19.83
N GLY A 282 25.96 -27.41 20.07
CA GLY A 282 25.08 -26.85 21.10
C GLY A 282 24.57 -25.43 20.76
N ARG A 283 24.96 -24.83 19.63
CA ARG A 283 24.57 -23.47 19.25
C ARG A 283 23.14 -23.46 18.72
N GLU A 284 22.35 -22.53 19.20
CA GLU A 284 21.00 -22.30 18.70
C GLU A 284 21.04 -21.23 17.60
N VAL A 285 20.61 -21.61 16.40
CA VAL A 285 20.37 -20.71 15.28
C VAL A 285 18.89 -20.75 14.96
N GLY A 286 18.26 -19.58 14.75
CA GLY A 286 16.88 -19.49 14.28
C GLY A 286 16.82 -19.09 12.82
N TYR A 287 15.65 -19.26 12.17
CA TYR A 287 15.44 -18.71 10.83
C TYR A 287 14.10 -17.99 10.73
N VAL A 288 14.01 -17.08 9.76
CA VAL A 288 12.80 -16.34 9.41
C VAL A 288 12.66 -16.30 7.91
N ILE A 289 11.44 -16.52 7.41
CA ILE A 289 11.13 -16.28 6.01
C ILE A 289 10.75 -14.80 5.86
N VAL A 290 11.48 -14.07 5.04
CA VAL A 290 11.25 -12.65 4.77
C VAL A 290 10.70 -12.45 3.37
N ASN A 291 9.89 -11.42 3.20
CA ASN A 291 9.42 -11.02 1.87
C ASN A 291 10.58 -10.45 1.06
N GLU A 292 10.94 -11.10 -0.06
CA GLU A 292 12.03 -10.67 -0.94
C GLU A 292 11.58 -9.72 -2.06
N ALA A 293 10.29 -9.35 -2.13
CA ALA A 293 9.78 -8.46 -3.17
C ALA A 293 10.65 -7.22 -3.33
N GLY A 294 10.99 -6.87 -4.57
CA GLY A 294 11.87 -5.76 -4.90
C GLY A 294 13.37 -5.97 -4.62
N ALA A 295 13.81 -7.10 -4.04
CA ALA A 295 15.23 -7.35 -3.79
C ALA A 295 16.04 -7.40 -5.11
N SER A 296 15.49 -8.00 -6.15
CA SER A 296 16.07 -8.02 -7.50
C SER A 296 16.12 -6.61 -8.11
N VAL A 297 15.11 -5.78 -7.88
CA VAL A 297 15.08 -4.39 -8.36
C VAL A 297 16.18 -3.57 -7.68
N TYR A 298 16.31 -3.68 -6.35
CA TYR A 298 17.41 -3.05 -5.62
C TYR A 298 18.77 -3.52 -6.12
N SER A 299 18.94 -4.83 -6.26
CA SER A 299 20.25 -5.41 -6.65
C SER A 299 20.71 -4.95 -8.05
N ALA A 300 19.78 -4.69 -8.96
CA ALA A 300 20.04 -4.16 -10.31
C ALA A 300 20.09 -2.62 -10.37
N SER A 301 19.72 -1.92 -9.29
CA SER A 301 19.68 -0.46 -9.26
C SER A 301 21.07 0.19 -9.22
N ALA A 302 21.13 1.47 -9.62
CA ALA A 302 22.34 2.28 -9.47
C ALA A 302 22.79 2.37 -8.00
N LEU A 303 21.85 2.46 -7.05
CA LEU A 303 22.14 2.49 -5.62
C LEU A 303 22.77 1.17 -5.15
N GLY A 304 22.26 0.02 -5.60
CA GLY A 304 22.85 -1.27 -5.27
C GLY A 304 24.26 -1.43 -5.85
N ALA A 305 24.50 -0.86 -7.04
CA ALA A 305 25.83 -0.84 -7.65
C ALA A 305 26.80 0.09 -6.89
N GLU A 306 26.32 1.23 -6.41
CA GLU A 306 27.11 2.18 -5.61
C GLU A 306 27.46 1.62 -4.23
N GLU A 307 26.50 0.97 -3.53
CA GLU A 307 26.76 0.34 -2.23
C GLU A 307 27.71 -0.87 -2.32
N PHE A 308 27.66 -1.62 -3.42
CA PHE A 308 28.43 -2.85 -3.62
C PHE A 308 29.00 -2.96 -5.03
N PRO A 309 30.02 -2.13 -5.39
CA PRO A 309 30.58 -2.11 -6.74
C PRO A 309 31.23 -3.45 -7.13
N ASP A 310 31.83 -4.16 -6.18
CA ASP A 310 32.52 -5.42 -6.40
C ASP A 310 31.63 -6.67 -6.30
N TYR A 311 30.31 -6.49 -6.12
CA TYR A 311 29.36 -7.59 -5.99
C TYR A 311 28.50 -7.71 -7.25
N ASP A 312 28.26 -8.95 -7.65
CA ASP A 312 27.28 -9.21 -8.69
C ASP A 312 25.85 -8.93 -8.18
N VAL A 313 24.92 -8.83 -9.12
CA VAL A 313 23.50 -8.54 -8.85
C VAL A 313 22.92 -9.55 -7.86
N THR A 314 23.32 -10.81 -7.95
CA THR A 314 22.75 -11.88 -7.13
C THR A 314 23.23 -11.84 -5.69
N ALA A 315 24.50 -11.50 -5.45
CA ALA A 315 25.03 -11.32 -4.10
C ALA A 315 24.39 -10.13 -3.37
N ARG A 316 24.14 -9.02 -4.09
CA ARG A 316 23.44 -7.84 -3.54
C ARG A 316 22.03 -8.17 -3.04
N SER A 317 21.32 -9.08 -3.73
CA SER A 317 20.00 -9.54 -3.30
C SER A 317 20.05 -10.24 -1.94
N ALA A 318 21.01 -11.16 -1.73
CA ALA A 318 21.18 -11.86 -0.45
C ALA A 318 21.53 -10.89 0.70
N VAL A 319 22.34 -9.84 0.42
CA VAL A 319 22.62 -8.78 1.40
C VAL A 319 21.33 -8.04 1.79
N SER A 320 20.52 -7.66 0.81
CA SER A 320 19.24 -7.00 1.06
C SER A 320 18.31 -7.86 1.90
N ILE A 321 18.21 -9.17 1.61
CA ILE A 321 17.40 -10.10 2.39
C ILE A 321 17.87 -10.19 3.85
N ALA A 322 19.18 -10.20 4.11
CA ALA A 322 19.72 -10.17 5.46
C ALA A 322 19.36 -8.88 6.22
N ARG A 323 19.61 -7.74 5.57
CA ARG A 323 19.38 -6.40 6.16
C ARG A 323 17.91 -6.08 6.38
N ARG A 324 16.98 -6.63 5.57
CA ARG A 324 15.53 -6.49 5.79
C ARG A 324 15.08 -7.07 7.12
N LEU A 325 15.73 -8.12 7.61
CA LEU A 325 15.44 -8.64 8.94
C LEU A 325 16.00 -7.75 10.04
N GLN A 326 17.19 -7.18 9.82
CA GLN A 326 17.84 -6.31 10.81
C GLN A 326 17.15 -4.97 10.96
N ASP A 327 16.79 -4.30 9.86
CA ASP A 327 15.96 -3.10 9.83
C ASP A 327 15.16 -3.02 8.53
N PRO A 328 13.88 -3.46 8.56
CA PRO A 328 13.00 -3.46 7.39
C PRO A 328 12.83 -2.08 6.77
N LEU A 329 12.63 -1.03 7.59
CA LEU A 329 12.43 0.34 7.10
C LEU A 329 13.66 0.85 6.37
N ALA A 330 14.84 0.74 6.98
CA ALA A 330 16.09 1.25 6.42
C ALA A 330 16.47 0.57 5.10
N GLU A 331 16.07 -0.69 4.90
CA GLU A 331 16.37 -1.43 3.68
C GLU A 331 15.28 -1.25 2.62
N LEU A 332 14.00 -1.38 2.98
CA LEU A 332 12.90 -1.29 2.00
C LEU A 332 12.75 0.11 1.39
N ILE A 333 13.15 1.15 2.12
CA ILE A 333 13.10 2.53 1.61
C ILE A 333 14.06 2.80 0.43
N LYS A 334 15.01 1.91 0.19
CA LYS A 334 15.91 1.95 -0.96
C LYS A 334 15.25 1.51 -2.27
N ILE A 335 14.08 0.89 -2.16
CA ILE A 335 13.33 0.26 -3.25
C ILE A 335 12.13 1.14 -3.59
N ASP A 336 11.81 1.25 -4.89
CA ASP A 336 10.54 1.84 -5.30
C ASP A 336 9.38 1.07 -4.66
N PRO A 337 8.49 1.72 -3.90
CA PRO A 337 7.38 1.04 -3.23
C PRO A 337 6.49 0.22 -4.18
N LYS A 338 6.37 0.62 -5.43
CA LYS A 338 5.66 -0.13 -6.47
C LYS A 338 6.25 -1.50 -6.74
N SER A 339 7.54 -1.67 -6.47
CA SER A 339 8.26 -2.93 -6.66
C SER A 339 8.17 -3.87 -5.44
N ILE A 340 7.57 -3.43 -4.34
CA ILE A 340 7.41 -4.25 -3.12
C ILE A 340 6.16 -5.16 -3.19
N GLY A 341 5.33 -5.03 -4.24
CA GLY A 341 4.18 -5.89 -4.45
C GLY A 341 3.00 -5.59 -3.52
N VAL A 342 2.72 -4.32 -3.26
CA VAL A 342 1.68 -3.87 -2.32
C VAL A 342 0.25 -3.97 -2.83
N GLY A 343 0.04 -4.23 -4.13
CA GLY A 343 -1.32 -4.34 -4.66
C GLY A 343 -1.46 -4.86 -6.08
N GLN A 344 -2.69 -5.26 -6.42
CA GLN A 344 -3.08 -5.66 -7.77
C GLN A 344 -3.48 -4.42 -8.59
N TYR A 345 -3.42 -4.53 -9.91
CA TYR A 345 -3.83 -3.47 -10.86
C TYR A 345 -3.06 -2.14 -10.75
N GLN A 346 -1.93 -2.10 -10.04
CA GLN A 346 -1.15 -0.86 -9.85
C GLN A 346 -0.69 -0.19 -11.17
N HIS A 347 -0.49 -0.97 -12.24
CA HIS A 347 -0.11 -0.48 -13.57
C HIS A 347 -1.27 0.07 -14.41
N ASP A 348 -2.51 -0.04 -13.93
CA ASP A 348 -3.71 0.46 -14.61
C ASP A 348 -4.16 1.81 -14.04
N MET A 349 -3.58 2.24 -12.92
CA MET A 349 -3.96 3.45 -12.20
C MET A 349 -3.14 4.67 -12.63
N ASN A 350 -3.55 5.85 -12.17
CA ASN A 350 -2.77 7.07 -12.34
C ASN A 350 -1.45 6.96 -11.55
N GLU A 351 -0.35 6.85 -12.28
CA GLU A 351 0.98 6.63 -11.70
C GLU A 351 1.40 7.74 -10.72
N LYS A 352 1.16 9.01 -11.08
CA LYS A 352 1.52 10.15 -10.21
C LYS A 352 0.74 10.14 -8.90
N ARG A 353 -0.54 9.76 -8.94
CA ARG A 353 -1.38 9.67 -7.75
C ARG A 353 -0.91 8.54 -6.84
N LEU A 354 -0.60 7.38 -7.43
CA LEU A 354 -0.05 6.23 -6.71
C LEU A 354 1.31 6.57 -6.08
N ASP A 355 2.23 7.16 -6.83
CA ASP A 355 3.56 7.56 -6.34
C ASP A 355 3.45 8.55 -5.17
N GLY A 356 2.57 9.54 -5.27
CA GLY A 356 2.32 10.49 -4.19
C GLY A 356 1.82 9.83 -2.93
N ALA A 357 0.86 8.91 -3.04
CA ALA A 357 0.29 8.18 -1.92
C ALA A 357 1.33 7.29 -1.23
N LEU A 358 2.07 6.48 -1.99
CA LEU A 358 3.09 5.59 -1.45
C LEU A 358 4.28 6.36 -0.84
N SER A 359 4.70 7.46 -1.46
CA SER A 359 5.73 8.34 -0.89
C SER A 359 5.30 8.94 0.44
N GLY A 360 4.03 9.34 0.57
CA GLY A 360 3.47 9.81 1.84
C GLY A 360 3.54 8.77 2.95
N VAL A 361 3.31 7.48 2.64
CA VAL A 361 3.49 6.39 3.62
C VAL A 361 4.95 6.25 4.05
N LEU A 362 5.90 6.35 3.11
CA LEU A 362 7.32 6.29 3.44
C LEU A 362 7.73 7.44 4.37
N GLU A 363 7.32 8.66 4.05
CA GLU A 363 7.58 9.84 4.88
C GLU A 363 6.96 9.68 6.28
N ASP A 364 5.70 9.26 6.38
CA ASP A 364 5.03 9.03 7.65
C ASP A 364 5.76 7.98 8.51
N CYS A 365 6.17 6.85 7.91
CA CYS A 365 6.93 5.82 8.63
C CYS A 365 8.28 6.31 9.13
N VAL A 366 9.04 6.99 8.26
CA VAL A 366 10.38 7.51 8.62
C VAL A 366 10.30 8.54 9.74
N ASN A 367 9.38 9.49 9.63
CA ASN A 367 9.22 10.54 10.63
C ASN A 367 8.66 10.00 11.95
N SER A 368 7.77 9.00 11.91
CA SER A 368 7.23 8.36 13.11
C SER A 368 8.29 7.56 13.89
N VAL A 369 9.19 6.87 13.19
CA VAL A 369 10.29 6.11 13.82
C VAL A 369 11.39 7.07 14.34
N GLY A 370 11.65 8.13 13.58
CA GLY A 370 12.81 9.00 13.76
C GLY A 370 14.09 8.38 13.18
N VAL A 371 15.05 9.23 12.86
CA VAL A 371 16.23 8.85 12.08
C VAL A 371 17.49 9.22 12.84
N ASP A 372 18.39 8.27 13.07
CA ASP A 372 19.71 8.56 13.64
C ASP A 372 20.59 9.28 12.62
N LEU A 373 21.01 10.49 12.97
CA LEU A 373 21.77 11.39 12.10
C LEU A 373 23.15 10.84 11.74
N ASN A 374 23.71 10.03 12.62
CA ASN A 374 25.07 9.48 12.49
C ASN A 374 25.13 8.16 11.70
N THR A 375 24.03 7.47 11.56
CA THR A 375 23.99 6.15 10.87
C THR A 375 23.13 6.16 9.62
N ALA A 376 22.23 7.12 9.48
CA ALA A 376 21.27 7.16 8.37
C ALA A 376 21.92 7.25 6.98
N SER A 377 21.35 6.52 6.02
CA SER A 377 21.68 6.62 4.61
C SER A 377 21.03 7.84 3.96
N VAL A 378 21.55 8.27 2.82
CA VAL A 378 20.92 9.32 1.98
C VAL A 378 19.49 8.93 1.62
N SER A 379 19.25 7.64 1.33
CA SER A 379 17.93 7.11 0.99
C SER A 379 16.91 7.25 2.13
N LEU A 380 17.34 7.15 3.38
CA LEU A 380 16.48 7.34 4.55
C LEU A 380 16.26 8.84 4.84
N LEU A 381 17.33 9.63 4.81
CA LEU A 381 17.28 11.07 5.08
C LEU A 381 16.38 11.85 4.14
N LYS A 382 16.30 11.47 2.86
CA LYS A 382 15.46 12.18 1.87
C LYS A 382 13.95 12.17 2.19
N TYR A 383 13.50 11.24 3.05
CA TYR A 383 12.10 11.13 3.50
C TYR A 383 11.85 11.79 4.86
N VAL A 384 12.87 12.39 5.45
CA VAL A 384 12.68 13.22 6.65
C VAL A 384 12.02 14.54 6.23
N ALA A 385 10.97 14.94 6.94
CA ALA A 385 10.24 16.18 6.65
C ALA A 385 11.21 17.38 6.61
N GLY A 386 11.08 18.22 5.60
CA GLY A 386 11.93 19.38 5.38
C GLY A 386 13.28 19.10 4.70
N LEU A 387 13.62 17.84 4.44
CA LEU A 387 14.83 17.47 3.70
C LEU A 387 14.51 17.09 2.24
N ASN A 388 15.43 17.39 1.35
CA ASN A 388 15.43 16.90 -0.02
C ASN A 388 16.70 16.10 -0.31
N SER A 389 16.76 15.43 -1.46
CA SER A 389 17.88 14.57 -1.81
C SER A 389 19.24 15.27 -1.80
N ALA A 390 19.29 16.55 -2.16
CA ALA A 390 20.55 17.32 -2.15
C ALA A 390 21.02 17.61 -0.72
N VAL A 391 20.10 17.99 0.16
CA VAL A 391 20.42 18.24 1.59
C VAL A 391 20.78 16.92 2.29
N ALA A 392 20.05 15.82 1.98
CA ALA A 392 20.38 14.50 2.51
C ALA A 392 21.81 14.06 2.17
N LYS A 393 22.25 14.27 0.92
CA LYS A 393 23.65 14.03 0.50
C LYS A 393 24.63 14.92 1.28
N ASN A 394 24.32 16.21 1.41
CA ASN A 394 25.18 17.14 2.14
C ASN A 394 25.32 16.78 3.63
N ILE A 395 24.27 16.25 4.27
CA ILE A 395 24.35 15.77 5.66
C ILE A 395 25.34 14.62 5.77
N VAL A 396 25.28 13.66 4.86
CA VAL A 396 26.20 12.52 4.85
C VAL A 396 27.64 12.98 4.59
N SER A 397 27.87 13.81 3.56
CA SER A 397 29.20 14.37 3.27
C SER A 397 29.76 15.17 4.46
N TYR A 398 28.93 16.00 5.09
CA TYR A 398 29.35 16.75 6.28
C TYR A 398 29.81 15.83 7.42
N ARG A 399 29.08 14.74 7.64
CA ARG A 399 29.43 13.73 8.65
C ARG A 399 30.76 13.01 8.34
N GLU A 400 31.01 12.71 7.06
CA GLU A 400 32.24 12.07 6.62
C GLU A 400 33.46 12.99 6.75
N GLU A 401 33.27 14.28 6.47
CA GLU A 401 34.35 15.28 6.53
C GLU A 401 34.64 15.78 7.95
N ASN A 402 33.60 15.96 8.78
CA ASN A 402 33.70 16.63 10.08
C ASN A 402 33.51 15.68 11.28
N GLY A 403 33.25 14.38 11.02
CA GLY A 403 32.97 13.41 12.05
C GLY A 403 31.49 13.40 12.48
N LYS A 404 31.20 12.64 13.55
CA LYS A 404 29.83 12.46 14.04
C LYS A 404 29.21 13.77 14.51
N PHE A 405 27.93 13.95 14.26
CA PHE A 405 27.13 14.99 14.88
C PHE A 405 27.00 14.73 16.38
N THR A 406 27.29 15.74 17.22
CA THR A 406 27.08 15.71 18.67
C THR A 406 25.90 16.55 19.13
N SER A 407 25.41 17.45 18.24
CA SER A 407 24.25 18.30 18.50
C SER A 407 23.44 18.55 17.23
N ARG A 408 22.11 18.58 17.34
CA ARG A 408 21.20 18.98 16.25
C ARG A 408 21.52 20.36 15.67
N LYS A 409 22.07 21.29 16.49
CA LYS A 409 22.46 22.62 16.01
C LYS A 409 23.55 22.59 14.93
N GLN A 410 24.35 21.54 14.86
CA GLN A 410 25.36 21.39 13.81
C GLN A 410 24.76 21.22 12.42
N LEU A 411 23.48 20.83 12.31
CA LEU A 411 22.75 20.78 11.02
C LEU A 411 22.74 22.14 10.32
N LEU A 412 22.71 23.25 11.06
CA LEU A 412 22.78 24.60 10.49
C LEU A 412 24.11 24.91 9.76
N LYS A 413 25.14 24.09 9.99
CA LYS A 413 26.43 24.17 9.28
C LYS A 413 26.44 23.37 7.97
N VAL A 414 25.43 22.53 7.74
CA VAL A 414 25.32 21.71 6.53
C VAL A 414 24.94 22.58 5.34
N PRO A 415 25.65 22.52 4.21
CA PRO A 415 25.34 23.31 3.02
C PRO A 415 23.89 23.08 2.54
N LYS A 416 23.22 24.19 2.18
CA LYS A 416 21.81 24.22 1.71
C LYS A 416 20.75 23.82 2.77
N LEU A 417 21.12 23.61 4.03
CA LEU A 417 20.19 23.39 5.13
C LEU A 417 20.02 24.70 5.89
N GLY A 418 19.01 25.49 5.54
CA GLY A 418 18.69 26.75 6.19
C GLY A 418 17.79 26.58 7.43
N GLU A 419 17.55 27.68 8.17
CA GLU A 419 16.74 27.67 9.41
C GLU A 419 15.35 27.04 9.22
N LYS A 420 14.65 27.34 8.10
CA LYS A 420 13.33 26.78 7.83
C LYS A 420 13.36 25.25 7.69
N ALA A 421 14.35 24.71 6.98
CA ALA A 421 14.52 23.26 6.85
C ALA A 421 14.93 22.63 8.19
N TYR A 422 15.80 23.31 8.94
CA TYR A 422 16.18 22.89 10.30
C TYR A 422 14.96 22.76 11.21
N THR A 423 14.12 23.79 11.29
CA THR A 423 12.90 23.76 12.09
C THR A 423 11.97 22.60 11.67
N GLN A 424 11.88 22.29 10.39
CA GLN A 424 11.04 21.19 9.93
C GLN A 424 11.60 19.80 10.23
N CYS A 425 12.93 19.60 10.14
CA CYS A 425 13.54 18.27 10.24
C CYS A 425 14.04 17.91 11.65
N ALA A 426 14.36 18.90 12.48
CA ALA A 426 15.11 18.68 13.74
C ALA A 426 14.40 17.73 14.72
N GLY A 427 13.05 17.73 14.78
CA GLY A 427 12.29 16.84 15.65
C GLY A 427 12.37 15.36 15.26
N PHE A 428 12.66 15.06 13.99
CA PHE A 428 12.72 13.71 13.44
C PHE A 428 14.14 13.13 13.38
N LEU A 429 15.16 14.00 13.50
CA LEU A 429 16.56 13.59 13.48
C LEU A 429 17.08 13.41 14.91
N ARG A 430 17.58 12.23 15.21
CA ARG A 430 18.08 11.86 16.54
C ARG A 430 19.60 11.74 16.54
N ILE A 431 20.21 11.98 17.70
CA ILE A 431 21.64 11.78 17.93
C ILE A 431 21.78 10.93 19.18
N ASP A 432 22.18 9.67 19.00
CA ASP A 432 22.55 8.83 20.13
C ASP A 432 23.91 9.28 20.69
N CYS A 433 24.06 9.30 22.01
CA CYS A 433 25.28 9.73 22.71
C CYS A 433 25.73 11.18 22.38
N GLY A 434 24.79 12.08 22.03
CA GLY A 434 25.07 13.51 21.82
C GLY A 434 25.30 14.28 23.13
N ASP A 435 25.70 15.56 22.98
CA ASP A 435 25.97 16.47 24.10
C ASP A 435 24.70 16.73 24.94
N ASN A 436 23.55 16.81 24.29
CA ASN A 436 22.26 17.00 24.94
C ASN A 436 21.37 15.74 24.73
N ILE A 437 20.94 15.11 25.82
CA ILE A 437 20.08 13.94 25.76
C ILE A 437 18.74 14.21 25.03
N LEU A 438 18.27 15.45 25.01
CA LEU A 438 17.06 15.84 24.28
C LEU A 438 17.23 15.68 22.77
N ASP A 439 18.45 15.69 22.23
CA ASP A 439 18.74 15.39 20.83
C ASP A 439 18.50 13.91 20.48
N ASN A 440 18.36 13.03 21.48
CA ASN A 440 17.97 11.63 21.32
C ASN A 440 16.47 11.38 21.61
N THR A 441 15.64 12.40 21.50
CA THR A 441 14.18 12.32 21.71
C THR A 441 13.45 12.91 20.51
N ALA A 442 12.12 12.72 20.42
CA ALA A 442 11.29 13.42 19.44
C ALA A 442 10.94 14.86 19.89
N VAL A 443 11.42 15.32 21.06
CA VAL A 443 11.19 16.70 21.51
C VAL A 443 11.84 17.67 20.52
N HIS A 444 11.04 18.62 20.04
CA HIS A 444 11.54 19.63 19.10
C HIS A 444 12.47 20.63 19.80
N PRO A 445 13.57 21.09 19.16
CA PRO A 445 14.51 22.04 19.79
C PRO A 445 13.87 23.31 20.35
N GLU A 446 12.80 23.82 19.77
CA GLU A 446 12.03 24.97 20.28
C GLU A 446 11.39 24.70 21.65
N SER A 447 11.15 23.43 21.98
CA SER A 447 10.55 23.00 23.24
C SER A 447 11.57 22.60 24.30
N TYR A 448 12.88 22.68 24.02
CA TYR A 448 13.92 22.26 24.97
C TYR A 448 13.86 23.00 26.28
N ALA A 449 13.76 24.34 26.24
CA ALA A 449 13.67 25.16 27.45
C ALA A 449 12.43 24.78 28.30
N LYS A 450 11.30 24.46 27.65
CA LYS A 450 10.07 24.04 28.31
C LYS A 450 10.19 22.63 28.90
N ALA A 451 10.86 21.72 28.20
CA ALA A 451 11.16 20.37 28.69
C ALA A 451 12.14 20.41 29.89
N GLU A 452 13.16 21.26 29.85
CA GLU A 452 14.07 21.47 30.97
C GLU A 452 13.36 22.10 32.18
N LYS A 453 12.44 23.04 31.96
CA LYS A 453 11.57 23.61 33.01
C LYS A 453 10.70 22.54 33.65
N LEU A 454 10.13 21.62 32.82
CA LEU A 454 9.37 20.47 33.32
C LEU A 454 10.21 19.54 34.20
N LEU A 455 11.44 19.21 33.78
CA LEU A 455 12.33 18.38 34.56
C LEU A 455 12.66 19.05 35.90
N SER A 456 12.97 20.35 35.88
CA SER A 456 13.29 21.13 37.09
C SER A 456 12.11 21.20 38.05
N LEU A 457 10.87 21.28 37.57
CA LEU A 457 9.65 21.28 38.38
C LEU A 457 9.52 20.04 39.26
N PHE A 458 10.04 18.90 38.80
CA PHE A 458 10.03 17.62 39.51
C PHE A 458 11.40 17.24 40.09
N ALA A 459 12.33 18.19 40.17
CA ALA A 459 13.71 18.02 40.68
C ALA A 459 14.52 16.97 39.90
N TYR A 460 14.30 16.86 38.57
CA TYR A 460 15.10 16.04 37.67
C TYR A 460 16.06 16.87 36.83
N THR A 461 17.12 16.22 36.40
CA THR A 461 18.16 16.77 35.52
C THR A 461 18.17 16.02 34.18
N LYS A 462 18.87 16.55 33.18
CA LYS A 462 19.13 15.85 31.91
C LYS A 462 19.92 14.54 32.13
N GLU A 463 20.77 14.48 33.14
CA GLU A 463 21.48 13.25 33.48
C GLU A 463 20.56 12.18 34.08
N ASP A 464 19.49 12.57 34.77
CA ASP A 464 18.47 11.62 35.25
C ASP A 464 17.69 11.01 34.08
N VAL A 465 17.42 11.81 33.02
CA VAL A 465 16.84 11.31 31.76
C VAL A 465 17.79 10.32 31.08
N ARG A 466 19.09 10.69 30.97
CA ARG A 466 20.12 9.83 30.38
C ARG A 466 20.28 8.51 31.15
N ALA A 467 20.24 8.57 32.46
CA ALA A 467 20.33 7.41 33.33
C ALA A 467 18.99 6.65 33.52
N ARG A 468 17.93 7.11 32.87
CA ARG A 468 16.56 6.54 32.98
C ARG A 468 16.01 6.51 34.41
N ARG A 469 16.37 7.46 35.25
CA ARG A 469 15.94 7.60 36.67
C ARG A 469 14.64 8.39 36.84
N ILE A 470 13.86 8.56 35.81
CA ILE A 470 12.62 9.36 35.81
C ILE A 470 11.34 8.51 35.60
N ALA A 471 11.39 7.24 36.01
CA ALA A 471 10.28 6.30 35.76
C ALA A 471 8.95 6.75 36.41
N ASP A 472 9.00 7.48 37.51
CA ASP A 472 7.86 8.00 38.27
C ASP A 472 7.39 9.39 37.80
N LEU A 473 8.00 9.98 36.76
CA LEU A 473 7.66 11.33 36.27
C LEU A 473 6.16 11.43 35.90
N LYS A 474 5.61 10.39 35.29
CA LYS A 474 4.21 10.36 34.88
C LYS A 474 3.26 10.36 36.08
N GLU A 475 3.60 9.65 37.16
CA GLU A 475 2.81 9.60 38.39
C GLU A 475 2.91 10.94 39.15
N LYS A 476 4.12 11.51 39.26
CA LYS A 476 4.35 12.83 39.84
C LYS A 476 3.57 13.92 39.09
N LEU A 477 3.57 13.89 37.75
CA LEU A 477 2.78 14.82 36.95
C LEU A 477 1.27 14.68 37.20
N LYS A 478 0.78 13.44 37.30
CA LYS A 478 -0.63 13.18 37.62
C LYS A 478 -1.01 13.72 39.02
N SER A 479 -0.14 13.51 40.00
CA SER A 479 -0.37 13.99 41.37
C SER A 479 -0.27 15.51 41.50
N TYR A 480 0.64 16.15 40.72
CA TYR A 480 0.80 17.59 40.68
C TYR A 480 -0.36 18.33 39.98
N GLY A 481 -1.00 17.68 39.07
CA GLY A 481 -2.07 18.20 38.25
C GLY A 481 -1.62 18.69 36.88
N MET A 482 -2.20 18.10 35.84
CA MET A 482 -1.85 18.36 34.42
C MET A 482 -2.02 19.84 34.05
N ASP A 483 -3.13 20.48 34.50
CA ASP A 483 -3.41 21.89 34.20
C ASP A 483 -2.39 22.83 34.82
N LYS A 484 -1.94 22.54 36.03
CA LYS A 484 -0.97 23.34 36.73
C LYS A 484 0.41 23.22 36.07
N ALA A 485 0.83 21.99 35.74
CA ALA A 485 2.10 21.77 35.06
C ALA A 485 2.12 22.40 33.65
N ALA A 486 1.03 22.29 32.89
CA ALA A 486 0.88 22.89 31.57
C ALA A 486 1.03 24.42 31.63
N LYS A 487 0.40 25.07 32.62
CA LYS A 487 0.52 26.52 32.82
C LYS A 487 1.93 26.93 33.21
N GLU A 488 2.59 26.20 34.10
CA GLU A 488 3.94 26.52 34.55
C GLU A 488 5.01 26.30 33.49
N THR A 489 4.85 25.28 32.66
CA THR A 489 5.77 24.96 31.56
C THR A 489 5.45 25.71 30.26
N GLU A 490 4.36 26.44 30.19
CA GLU A 490 3.84 27.11 28.97
C GLU A 490 3.63 26.15 27.81
N LEU A 491 3.18 24.93 28.13
CA LEU A 491 2.86 23.87 27.18
C LEU A 491 1.34 23.61 27.19
N ASP A 492 0.80 23.20 26.07
CA ASP A 492 -0.53 22.58 26.06
C ASP A 492 -0.46 21.13 26.60
N LYS A 493 -1.61 20.59 27.02
CA LYS A 493 -1.68 19.26 27.64
C LYS A 493 -1.22 18.13 26.73
N ALA A 494 -1.47 18.22 25.43
CA ALA A 494 -1.07 17.20 24.47
C ALA A 494 0.44 17.18 24.33
N THR A 495 1.04 18.33 24.04
CA THR A 495 2.51 18.50 23.95
C THR A 495 3.22 18.11 25.24
N LEU A 496 2.65 18.46 26.40
CA LEU A 496 3.19 18.07 27.72
C LEU A 496 3.21 16.54 27.88
N THR A 497 2.11 15.86 27.48
CA THR A 497 2.02 14.40 27.53
C THR A 497 3.05 13.74 26.63
N ASP A 498 3.24 14.26 25.42
CA ASP A 498 4.20 13.75 24.45
C ASP A 498 5.63 13.95 24.93
N ILE A 499 5.97 15.14 25.45
CA ILE A 499 7.28 15.41 26.02
C ILE A 499 7.59 14.46 27.19
N VAL A 500 6.65 14.22 28.10
CA VAL A 500 6.84 13.27 29.21
C VAL A 500 7.11 11.86 28.68
N ALA A 501 6.34 11.41 27.67
CA ALA A 501 6.52 10.09 27.09
C ALA A 501 7.91 9.92 26.44
N GLU A 502 8.40 10.95 25.77
CA GLU A 502 9.72 10.98 25.12
C GLU A 502 10.86 11.05 26.15
N LEU A 503 10.72 11.86 27.19
CA LEU A 503 11.72 11.95 28.26
C LEU A 503 11.86 10.62 29.04
N MET A 504 10.76 9.91 29.27
CA MET A 504 10.79 8.61 29.96
C MET A 504 11.49 7.51 29.17
N LYS A 505 11.55 7.63 27.85
CA LYS A 505 12.15 6.63 26.95
C LYS A 505 12.94 7.29 25.82
N PRO A 506 14.04 7.99 26.11
CA PRO A 506 14.88 8.60 25.08
C PRO A 506 15.41 7.52 24.12
N GLY A 507 15.48 7.84 22.84
CA GLY A 507 15.90 6.90 21.79
C GLY A 507 14.94 5.76 21.51
N ARG A 508 13.68 5.85 21.97
CA ARG A 508 12.69 4.80 21.72
C ARG A 508 12.37 4.67 20.23
N ASP A 509 12.48 3.47 19.74
CA ASP A 509 11.89 3.06 18.46
C ASP A 509 10.45 2.61 18.72
N ILE A 510 9.48 3.22 18.07
CA ILE A 510 8.06 2.86 18.25
C ILE A 510 7.77 1.40 17.86
N ARG A 511 8.61 0.80 17.01
CA ARG A 511 8.52 -0.60 16.58
C ARG A 511 8.90 -1.59 17.68
N ASP A 512 9.66 -1.17 18.70
CA ASP A 512 10.04 -2.02 19.84
C ASP A 512 8.83 -2.45 20.70
N ALA A 513 7.68 -1.78 20.53
CA ALA A 513 6.43 -2.17 21.21
C ALA A 513 5.65 -3.26 20.46
N LEU A 514 6.04 -3.59 19.24
CA LEU A 514 5.43 -4.62 18.43
C LEU A 514 6.04 -6.00 18.77
N PRO A 515 5.29 -7.10 18.59
CA PRO A 515 5.83 -8.44 18.82
C PRO A 515 6.98 -8.71 17.84
N ALA A 516 8.11 -9.19 18.36
CA ALA A 516 9.26 -9.56 17.55
C ALA A 516 8.90 -10.66 16.53
N PRO A 517 9.58 -10.72 15.37
CA PRO A 517 9.39 -11.81 14.41
C PRO A 517 9.62 -13.17 15.07
N ILE A 518 8.78 -14.15 14.71
CA ILE A 518 8.90 -15.51 15.25
C ILE A 518 10.12 -16.18 14.61
N LEU A 519 11.15 -16.43 15.42
CA LEU A 519 12.30 -17.23 15.00
C LEU A 519 11.92 -18.71 15.02
N ARG A 520 11.85 -19.32 13.84
CA ARG A 520 11.53 -20.73 13.69
C ARG A 520 12.75 -21.60 13.98
N LYS A 521 12.52 -22.75 14.58
CA LYS A 521 13.55 -23.76 14.86
C LYS A 521 13.23 -25.11 14.21
N ASP A 522 11.97 -25.29 13.80
CA ASP A 522 11.42 -26.52 13.21
C ASP A 522 10.41 -26.18 12.11
N ILE A 523 10.20 -27.10 11.19
CA ILE A 523 9.15 -27.03 10.19
C ILE A 523 8.00 -27.93 10.64
N MET A 524 6.77 -27.38 10.56
CA MET A 524 5.55 -28.17 10.62
C MET A 524 5.05 -28.44 9.20
N SER A 525 4.63 -29.67 8.93
CA SER A 525 3.96 -30.00 7.69
C SER A 525 2.44 -29.80 7.81
N ILE A 526 1.74 -29.71 6.67
CA ILE A 526 0.27 -29.65 6.68
C ILE A 526 -0.35 -30.93 7.29
N GLU A 527 0.39 -32.04 7.25
CA GLU A 527 0.02 -33.35 7.82
C GLU A 527 0.07 -33.34 9.33
N ASP A 528 0.89 -32.48 9.94
CA ASP A 528 1.01 -32.33 11.40
C ASP A 528 -0.15 -31.54 11.99
N LEU A 529 -0.92 -30.81 11.14
CA LEU A 529 -2.03 -29.98 11.57
C LEU A 529 -3.26 -30.81 11.93
N LYS A 530 -3.72 -30.68 13.17
CA LYS A 530 -4.96 -31.30 13.64
C LYS A 530 -6.03 -30.25 13.90
N PRO A 531 -7.30 -30.52 13.54
CA PRO A 531 -8.41 -29.64 13.91
C PRO A 531 -8.43 -29.41 15.43
N GLY A 532 -8.56 -28.15 15.85
CA GLY A 532 -8.50 -27.72 17.23
C GLY A 532 -7.10 -27.36 17.75
N MET A 533 -6.05 -27.53 16.96
CA MET A 533 -4.69 -27.13 17.31
C MET A 533 -4.55 -25.62 17.35
N GLU A 534 -4.10 -25.06 18.47
CA GLU A 534 -3.77 -23.64 18.61
C GLU A 534 -2.34 -23.38 18.15
N ILE A 535 -2.18 -22.43 17.24
CA ILE A 535 -0.89 -22.07 16.64
C ILE A 535 -0.75 -20.54 16.63
N THR A 536 0.45 -20.06 16.82
CA THR A 536 0.77 -18.66 16.61
C THR A 536 1.23 -18.47 15.17
N GLY A 537 0.62 -17.52 14.46
CA GLY A 537 0.97 -17.20 13.08
C GLY A 537 1.15 -15.72 12.87
N THR A 538 1.65 -15.37 11.69
CA THR A 538 1.85 -13.97 11.27
C THR A 538 0.91 -13.66 10.09
N VAL A 539 0.15 -12.59 10.18
CA VAL A 539 -0.72 -12.13 9.10
C VAL A 539 0.13 -11.70 7.89
N ARG A 540 0.01 -12.41 6.77
CA ARG A 540 0.73 -12.11 5.53
C ARG A 540 -0.01 -11.17 4.61
N ASN A 541 -1.33 -11.35 4.52
CA ASN A 541 -2.16 -10.55 3.65
C ASN A 541 -3.56 -10.39 4.24
N VAL A 542 -4.18 -9.22 4.02
CA VAL A 542 -5.55 -8.91 4.42
C VAL A 542 -6.33 -8.57 3.16
N VAL A 543 -7.42 -9.28 2.94
CA VAL A 543 -8.30 -9.15 1.78
C VAL A 543 -9.76 -8.97 2.23
N ASP A 544 -10.66 -8.55 1.35
CA ASP A 544 -12.06 -8.26 1.69
C ASP A 544 -12.78 -9.40 2.40
N PHE A 545 -12.48 -10.65 2.05
CA PHE A 545 -13.15 -11.83 2.59
C PHE A 545 -12.41 -12.49 3.76
N GLY A 546 -11.24 -12.00 4.17
CA GLY A 546 -10.49 -12.60 5.27
C GLY A 546 -9.04 -12.17 5.35
N ALA A 547 -8.23 -12.98 6.05
CA ALA A 547 -6.79 -12.78 6.15
C ALA A 547 -6.03 -14.09 5.95
N PHE A 548 -4.91 -14.02 5.22
CA PHE A 548 -3.97 -15.12 5.08
C PHE A 548 -2.92 -15.04 6.18
N ILE A 549 -2.74 -16.14 6.90
CA ILE A 549 -1.86 -16.23 8.07
C ILE A 549 -0.82 -17.32 7.84
N ASP A 550 0.43 -16.93 7.91
CA ASP A 550 1.56 -17.85 7.95
C ASP A 550 1.66 -18.48 9.34
N ILE A 551 1.36 -19.75 9.44
CA ILE A 551 1.40 -20.53 10.68
C ILE A 551 2.62 -21.45 10.79
N GLY A 552 3.62 -21.27 9.89
CA GLY A 552 4.84 -22.08 9.91
C GLY A 552 4.78 -23.37 9.10
N VAL A 553 3.70 -23.59 8.36
CA VAL A 553 3.61 -24.60 7.30
C VAL A 553 3.79 -23.95 5.92
N HIS A 554 4.04 -24.76 4.89
CA HIS A 554 4.33 -24.24 3.54
C HIS A 554 3.16 -23.52 2.85
N GLN A 555 1.98 -23.56 3.43
CA GLN A 555 0.76 -22.96 2.91
C GLN A 555 0.19 -22.00 3.95
N ASP A 556 -0.13 -20.77 3.51
CA ASP A 556 -0.82 -19.84 4.39
C ASP A 556 -2.24 -20.35 4.70
N GLY A 557 -2.62 -20.26 5.95
CA GLY A 557 -3.98 -20.57 6.38
C GLY A 557 -4.90 -19.35 6.20
N LEU A 558 -6.14 -19.61 5.78
CA LEU A 558 -7.15 -18.57 5.63
C LEU A 558 -8.01 -18.48 6.89
N VAL A 559 -8.07 -17.28 7.49
CA VAL A 559 -9.12 -16.89 8.43
C VAL A 559 -10.15 -16.08 7.67
N HIS A 560 -11.33 -16.67 7.42
CA HIS A 560 -12.43 -15.97 6.78
C HIS A 560 -12.92 -14.82 7.67
N ILE A 561 -13.48 -13.75 7.10
CA ILE A 561 -13.94 -12.58 7.84
C ILE A 561 -14.90 -12.93 8.99
N SER A 562 -15.76 -13.91 8.80
CA SER A 562 -16.68 -14.44 9.84
C SER A 562 -15.98 -15.15 10.99
N GLU A 563 -14.70 -15.51 10.86
CA GLU A 563 -13.90 -16.28 11.83
C GLU A 563 -12.86 -15.43 12.57
N ILE A 564 -12.79 -14.12 12.28
CA ILE A 564 -11.82 -13.21 12.89
C ILE A 564 -12.26 -12.80 14.30
N THR A 565 -13.53 -12.44 14.45
CA THR A 565 -14.09 -11.94 15.72
C THR A 565 -15.59 -12.25 15.82
N ASP A 566 -16.12 -12.26 17.04
CA ASP A 566 -17.55 -12.49 17.28
C ASP A 566 -18.42 -11.28 16.95
N ARG A 567 -17.85 -10.07 16.95
CA ARG A 567 -18.56 -8.85 16.51
C ARG A 567 -18.58 -8.74 14.98
N TYR A 568 -19.62 -8.13 14.44
CA TYR A 568 -19.66 -7.82 13.02
C TYR A 568 -18.58 -6.79 12.65
N ILE A 569 -17.82 -7.08 11.62
CA ILE A 569 -16.83 -6.19 11.00
C ILE A 569 -17.12 -6.08 9.51
N ARG A 570 -16.94 -4.90 8.94
CA ARG A 570 -17.15 -4.67 7.49
C ARG A 570 -15.96 -5.12 6.67
N HIS A 571 -14.77 -4.99 7.23
CA HIS A 571 -13.52 -5.38 6.58
C HIS A 571 -12.53 -5.96 7.61
N PRO A 572 -11.75 -7.01 7.24
CA PRO A 572 -10.79 -7.63 8.15
C PRO A 572 -9.72 -6.67 8.68
N SER A 573 -9.36 -5.61 7.95
CA SER A 573 -8.38 -4.59 8.38
C SER A 573 -8.82 -3.76 9.60
N GLU A 574 -10.08 -3.85 10.01
CA GLU A 574 -10.54 -3.24 11.27
C GLU A 574 -9.93 -3.94 12.51
N VAL A 575 -9.51 -5.19 12.36
CA VAL A 575 -9.01 -6.03 13.45
C VAL A 575 -7.60 -6.52 13.20
N LEU A 576 -7.23 -6.81 11.94
CA LEU A 576 -5.97 -7.42 11.55
C LEU A 576 -5.12 -6.48 10.72
N LYS A 577 -3.80 -6.56 10.91
CA LYS A 577 -2.79 -5.83 10.13
C LYS A 577 -1.75 -6.80 9.59
N VAL A 578 -1.25 -6.55 8.38
CA VAL A 578 -0.13 -7.31 7.81
C VAL A 578 1.07 -7.23 8.75
N GLY A 579 1.75 -8.34 8.97
CA GLY A 579 2.85 -8.47 9.92
C GLY A 579 2.43 -8.67 11.38
N GLN A 580 1.14 -8.60 11.72
CA GLN A 580 0.64 -8.84 13.07
C GLN A 580 0.77 -10.33 13.45
N VAL A 581 1.32 -10.60 14.63
CA VAL A 581 1.35 -11.94 15.21
C VAL A 581 0.03 -12.21 15.91
N VAL A 582 -0.64 -13.30 15.55
CA VAL A 582 -1.96 -13.69 16.07
C VAL A 582 -1.99 -15.14 16.48
N LYS A 583 -2.83 -15.47 17.47
CA LYS A 583 -3.16 -16.86 17.81
C LYS A 583 -4.36 -17.31 16.98
N VAL A 584 -4.23 -18.44 16.34
CA VAL A 584 -5.27 -19.05 15.51
C VAL A 584 -5.46 -20.50 15.88
N THR A 585 -6.65 -21.01 15.64
CA THR A 585 -6.98 -22.43 15.82
C THR A 585 -7.26 -23.04 14.44
N VAL A 586 -6.67 -24.20 14.17
CA VAL A 586 -6.91 -24.95 12.93
C VAL A 586 -8.35 -25.48 12.96
N LYS A 587 -9.16 -25.09 11.97
CA LYS A 587 -10.51 -25.62 11.75
C LYS A 587 -10.44 -26.89 10.91
N GLU A 588 -9.72 -26.81 9.80
CA GLU A 588 -9.59 -27.87 8.81
C GLU A 588 -8.27 -27.71 8.07
N ALA A 589 -7.62 -28.84 7.77
CA ALA A 589 -6.47 -28.91 6.89
C ALA A 589 -6.77 -29.93 5.77
N ASP A 590 -7.02 -29.44 4.55
CA ASP A 590 -7.26 -30.28 3.37
C ASP A 590 -5.95 -30.47 2.61
N ILE A 591 -5.30 -31.59 2.84
CA ILE A 591 -4.02 -31.96 2.23
C ILE A 591 -4.15 -32.07 0.70
N LYS A 592 -5.29 -32.60 0.19
CA LYS A 592 -5.49 -32.80 -1.26
C LYS A 592 -5.63 -31.49 -2.01
N LYS A 593 -6.31 -30.51 -1.42
CA LYS A 593 -6.53 -29.18 -2.00
C LYS A 593 -5.47 -28.16 -1.58
N ASN A 594 -4.55 -28.57 -0.71
CA ASN A 594 -3.53 -27.69 -0.12
C ASN A 594 -4.16 -26.44 0.51
N ARG A 595 -5.24 -26.61 1.30
CA ARG A 595 -5.98 -25.53 1.94
C ARG A 595 -6.05 -25.72 3.44
N ILE A 596 -5.84 -24.63 4.17
CA ILE A 596 -5.91 -24.60 5.63
C ILE A 596 -6.93 -23.54 6.03
N ALA A 597 -7.98 -23.97 6.72
CA ALA A 597 -8.97 -23.06 7.30
C ALA A 597 -8.65 -22.83 8.77
N LEU A 598 -8.59 -21.57 9.17
CA LEU A 598 -8.26 -21.14 10.52
C LEU A 598 -9.41 -20.33 11.15
N THR A 599 -9.43 -20.25 12.47
CA THR A 599 -10.32 -19.37 13.23
C THR A 599 -9.57 -18.66 14.34
N MET A 600 -9.95 -17.43 14.62
CA MET A 600 -9.48 -16.65 15.78
C MET A 600 -10.53 -16.63 16.91
N LYS A 601 -11.72 -17.16 16.64
CA LYS A 601 -12.77 -17.29 17.65
C LYS A 601 -12.40 -18.36 18.66
N LYS A 602 -12.53 -18.04 19.94
CA LYS A 602 -12.44 -19.07 20.98
C LYS A 602 -13.64 -19.99 20.87
N LYS A 603 -13.44 -21.30 20.88
CA LYS A 603 -14.55 -22.22 21.12
C LYS A 603 -15.10 -21.88 22.50
N ASN A 604 -16.32 -21.34 22.55
CA ASN A 604 -17.09 -21.41 23.79
C ASN A 604 -17.32 -22.89 24.05
N GLY A 605 -16.69 -23.41 25.13
CA GLY A 605 -16.85 -24.75 25.60
C GLY A 605 -18.25 -25.03 26.09
#